data_f1d2c761e5796bdd2c496b5dc6e82944
#
_entry.id   f1d2c761e5796bdd2c496b5dc6e82944
#
_cell.length_a   1.000
_cell.length_b   1.000
_cell.length_c   1.000
_cell.angle_alpha   90.00
_cell.angle_beta   90.00
_cell.angle_gamma   90.00
#
_symmetry.space_group_name_H-M   'P 1'
#
loop_
_entity.id
_entity.type
_entity.pdbx_description
1 polymer ?
#
loop_
_entity_poly.entity_id
_entity_poly.type
_entity_poly.pdbx_seq_one_letter_code
_entity_poly.pdbx_strand_id
1 'polypeptide(L)'
;MIKLYDHQKVALEYLRLYEGFALFHEQGLGKTLVGLAHIARLALAGKIESALVIAPKAAMGAWTRDIAKFPPAEQAVLEQILTVINYESVWRKGRGYDRAWDCIILDESHKIKNRTTKQSSFILKLALKAKYRYILTGTPIGNGRLEDLWSQYAFLYPKLVRGRVASELFGTWSQFINKYCILDQYWKPYRYINVDEFQEIMDMYCHRVTKEEALDLPDKLPDEIYDIELKEKKLYKELHKDGASLDYDLLLENPLARLTKLRQVCSGFLTLEDGRVVELKSEKLKALEDFLDGWEKKLVIFCEYKHSIRSTSKLLEKLKFKHVILDGKQRNKDVWKQFQSDESIRVIICQYQSGAQGIDLFAADTIIYYEPTLSSTTLEQSRDRIHRMGQTQKCSYIHFITKNSVEEDIYEALAKYEDFSEKLFTEYMTNFTRSYSGGKKK
;
A
#
# COMPACT_ATOMS: atom_id res chain seq x y z
N MET A 1 10.01 -16.16 -24.86
CA MET A 1 9.45 -16.10 -23.49
C MET A 1 10.18 -15.03 -22.71
N ILE A 2 9.47 -14.19 -21.96
CA ILE A 2 10.08 -13.19 -21.08
C ILE A 2 11.01 -13.88 -20.06
N LYS A 3 12.12 -13.22 -19.70
CA LYS A 3 13.01 -13.72 -18.65
C LYS A 3 12.40 -13.47 -17.28
N LEU A 4 11.98 -14.52 -16.59
CA LEU A 4 11.42 -14.51 -15.25
C LEU A 4 12.44 -14.98 -14.23
N TYR A 5 12.38 -14.43 -13.00
CA TYR A 5 13.13 -14.91 -11.83
C TYR A 5 12.56 -16.23 -11.33
N ASP A 6 13.31 -16.97 -10.52
CA ASP A 6 12.90 -18.32 -10.11
C ASP A 6 11.61 -18.30 -9.28
N HIS A 7 11.45 -17.38 -8.34
CA HIS A 7 10.17 -17.22 -7.62
C HIS A 7 8.98 -16.88 -8.53
N GLN A 8 9.22 -16.14 -9.64
CA GLN A 8 8.18 -15.82 -10.62
C GLN A 8 7.82 -17.04 -11.49
N LYS A 9 8.80 -17.88 -11.82
CA LYS A 9 8.55 -19.16 -12.53
C LYS A 9 7.71 -20.09 -11.66
N VAL A 10 8.08 -20.24 -10.38
CA VAL A 10 7.31 -21.02 -9.40
C VAL A 10 5.88 -20.50 -9.29
N ALA A 11 5.69 -19.19 -9.13
CA ALA A 11 4.38 -18.56 -9.08
C ALA A 11 3.56 -18.86 -10.36
N LEU A 12 4.19 -18.78 -11.54
CA LEU A 12 3.52 -19.07 -12.81
C LEU A 12 3.05 -20.53 -12.90
N GLU A 13 3.79 -21.48 -12.31
CA GLU A 13 3.36 -22.89 -12.25
C GLU A 13 2.16 -23.08 -11.31
N TYR A 14 2.11 -22.41 -10.16
CA TYR A 14 0.91 -22.41 -9.32
C TYR A 14 -0.31 -21.85 -10.05
N LEU A 15 -0.18 -20.71 -10.74
CA LEU A 15 -1.28 -20.17 -11.54
C LEU A 15 -1.73 -21.11 -12.66
N ARG A 16 -0.85 -22.00 -13.14
CA ARG A 16 -1.19 -23.02 -14.13
C ARG A 16 -2.09 -24.13 -13.57
N LEU A 17 -1.87 -24.47 -12.31
CA LEU A 17 -2.55 -25.61 -11.68
C LEU A 17 -3.95 -25.24 -11.15
N TYR A 18 -4.20 -23.97 -10.84
CA TYR A 18 -5.41 -23.53 -10.17
C TYR A 18 -6.18 -22.51 -11.00
N GLU A 19 -7.51 -22.64 -11.03
CA GLU A 19 -8.41 -21.63 -11.62
C GLU A 19 -8.62 -20.40 -10.72
N GLY A 20 -8.33 -20.52 -9.42
CA GLY A 20 -8.30 -19.45 -8.44
C GLY A 20 -7.06 -19.56 -7.56
N PHE A 21 -6.24 -18.51 -7.47
CA PHE A 21 -5.01 -18.56 -6.67
C PHE A 21 -4.56 -17.17 -6.21
N ALA A 22 -3.90 -17.13 -5.05
CA ALA A 22 -3.35 -15.90 -4.47
C ALA A 22 -1.83 -15.82 -4.61
N LEU A 23 -1.30 -14.70 -5.09
CA LEU A 23 0.12 -14.38 -5.03
C LEU A 23 0.34 -13.31 -3.96
N PHE A 24 0.77 -13.75 -2.78
CA PHE A 24 1.12 -12.90 -1.65
C PHE A 24 2.62 -12.60 -1.64
N HIS A 25 3.10 -12.15 -2.80
CA HIS A 25 4.49 -11.72 -2.95
C HIS A 25 4.67 -10.30 -2.45
N GLU A 26 5.73 -10.04 -1.74
CA GLU A 26 6.07 -8.67 -1.34
C GLU A 26 6.12 -7.71 -2.52
N GLN A 27 6.05 -6.43 -2.21
CA GLN A 27 6.10 -5.40 -3.24
C GLN A 27 7.47 -5.38 -3.93
N GLY A 28 7.47 -5.13 -5.25
CA GLY A 28 8.71 -5.12 -6.03
C GLY A 28 9.14 -6.48 -6.59
N LEU A 29 8.49 -7.59 -6.24
CA LEU A 29 8.80 -8.94 -6.74
C LEU A 29 8.21 -9.24 -8.12
N GLY A 30 7.66 -8.24 -8.81
CA GLY A 30 7.21 -8.35 -10.20
C GLY A 30 5.93 -9.15 -10.43
N LYS A 31 4.99 -9.12 -9.47
CA LYS A 31 3.65 -9.76 -9.59
C LYS A 31 2.95 -9.44 -10.91
N THR A 32 3.03 -8.20 -11.38
CA THR A 32 2.45 -7.73 -12.65
C THR A 32 2.95 -8.55 -13.83
N LEU A 33 4.27 -8.80 -13.91
CA LEU A 33 4.85 -9.62 -14.98
C LEU A 33 4.35 -11.06 -14.95
N VAL A 34 4.22 -11.66 -13.77
CA VAL A 34 3.67 -13.01 -13.59
C VAL A 34 2.21 -13.05 -14.06
N GLY A 35 1.41 -12.06 -13.67
CA GLY A 35 0.01 -11.94 -14.11
C GLY A 35 -0.12 -11.82 -15.62
N LEU A 36 0.67 -10.95 -16.26
CA LEU A 36 0.70 -10.78 -17.72
C LEU A 36 1.16 -12.06 -18.43
N ALA A 37 2.22 -12.71 -17.96
CA ALA A 37 2.72 -13.97 -18.52
C ALA A 37 1.66 -15.07 -18.45
N HIS A 38 0.90 -15.11 -17.35
CA HIS A 38 -0.17 -16.10 -17.19
C HIS A 38 -1.34 -15.83 -18.13
N ILE A 39 -1.80 -14.58 -18.27
CA ILE A 39 -2.85 -14.18 -19.23
C ILE A 39 -2.42 -14.53 -20.64
N ALA A 40 -1.21 -14.15 -21.07
CA ALA A 40 -0.68 -14.47 -22.40
C ALA A 40 -0.66 -15.97 -22.67
N ARG A 41 -0.22 -16.76 -21.70
CA ARG A 41 -0.20 -18.23 -21.81
C ARG A 41 -1.60 -18.84 -21.95
N LEU A 42 -2.57 -18.38 -21.15
CA LEU A 42 -3.95 -18.86 -21.26
C LEU A 42 -4.57 -18.52 -22.62
N ALA A 43 -4.31 -17.32 -23.12
CA ALA A 43 -4.82 -16.88 -24.42
C ALA A 43 -4.19 -17.64 -25.59
N LEU A 44 -2.87 -17.79 -25.61
CA LEU A 44 -2.17 -18.56 -26.64
C LEU A 44 -2.58 -20.06 -26.64
N ALA A 45 -3.00 -20.58 -25.49
CA ALA A 45 -3.56 -21.92 -25.37
C ALA A 45 -5.06 -22.00 -25.77
N GLY A 46 -5.68 -20.91 -26.20
CA GLY A 46 -7.10 -20.84 -26.56
C GLY A 46 -8.06 -21.03 -25.39
N LYS A 47 -7.60 -20.79 -24.15
CA LYS A 47 -8.41 -20.99 -22.93
C LYS A 47 -9.20 -19.76 -22.52
N ILE A 48 -8.80 -18.57 -22.98
CA ILE A 48 -9.44 -17.29 -22.70
C ILE A 48 -9.42 -16.39 -23.94
N GLU A 49 -10.47 -15.58 -24.09
CA GLU A 49 -10.62 -14.55 -25.11
C GLU A 49 -10.80 -13.14 -24.47
N SER A 50 -10.92 -13.09 -23.14
CA SER A 50 -11.09 -11.84 -22.40
C SER A 50 -10.41 -11.91 -21.03
N ALA A 51 -9.67 -10.85 -20.68
CA ALA A 51 -9.04 -10.70 -19.37
C ALA A 51 -9.28 -9.30 -18.80
N LEU A 52 -9.73 -9.25 -17.54
CA LEU A 52 -9.92 -8.01 -16.80
C LEU A 52 -8.93 -7.92 -15.65
N VAL A 53 -8.13 -6.86 -15.64
CA VAL A 53 -7.29 -6.51 -14.48
C VAL A 53 -7.91 -5.33 -13.77
N ILE A 54 -8.20 -5.49 -12.48
CA ILE A 54 -8.67 -4.43 -11.60
C ILE A 54 -7.51 -4.04 -10.68
N ALA A 55 -7.00 -2.83 -10.85
CA ALA A 55 -5.80 -2.35 -10.16
C ALA A 55 -6.03 -0.97 -9.53
N PRO A 56 -5.22 -0.55 -8.55
CA PRO A 56 -5.17 0.84 -8.14
C PRO A 56 -4.84 1.76 -9.31
N LYS A 57 -5.41 2.97 -9.33
CA LYS A 57 -5.21 3.92 -10.42
C LYS A 57 -3.72 4.18 -10.74
N ALA A 58 -2.89 4.24 -9.72
CA ALA A 58 -1.44 4.45 -9.86
C ALA A 58 -0.71 3.23 -10.48
N ALA A 59 -1.22 2.02 -10.28
CA ALA A 59 -0.62 0.78 -10.79
C ALA A 59 -1.04 0.44 -12.23
N MET A 60 -2.15 0.99 -12.73
CA MET A 60 -2.66 0.70 -14.08
C MET A 60 -1.60 0.88 -15.17
N GLY A 61 -0.80 1.95 -15.08
CA GLY A 61 0.25 2.24 -16.07
C GLY A 61 1.36 1.19 -16.12
N ALA A 62 1.58 0.43 -15.05
CA ALA A 62 2.55 -0.67 -15.06
C ALA A 62 2.03 -1.86 -15.89
N TRP A 63 0.76 -2.20 -15.76
CA TRP A 63 0.13 -3.29 -16.51
C TRP A 63 0.18 -3.07 -18.03
N THR A 64 -0.04 -1.86 -18.51
CA THR A 64 0.01 -1.53 -19.94
C THR A 64 1.45 -1.36 -20.45
N ARG A 65 2.31 -0.70 -19.68
CA ARG A 65 3.71 -0.48 -20.07
C ARG A 65 4.52 -1.79 -20.15
N ASP A 66 4.28 -2.70 -19.21
CA ASP A 66 5.05 -3.93 -19.10
C ASP A 66 4.73 -4.95 -20.19
N ILE A 67 3.64 -4.76 -20.96
CA ILE A 67 3.34 -5.55 -22.17
C ILE A 67 4.50 -5.46 -23.17
N ALA A 68 5.12 -4.29 -23.32
CA ALA A 68 6.25 -4.09 -24.24
C ALA A 68 7.50 -4.94 -23.90
N LYS A 69 7.55 -5.58 -22.73
CA LYS A 69 8.65 -6.48 -22.34
C LYS A 69 8.48 -7.91 -22.89
N PHE A 70 7.32 -8.22 -23.43
CA PHE A 70 6.99 -9.56 -23.94
C PHE A 70 7.37 -9.73 -25.42
N PRO A 71 7.59 -10.96 -25.89
CA PRO A 71 7.75 -11.25 -27.30
C PRO A 71 6.54 -10.82 -28.14
N PRO A 72 6.70 -10.56 -29.45
CA PRO A 72 5.64 -10.01 -30.30
C PRO A 72 4.32 -10.77 -30.27
N ALA A 73 4.36 -12.10 -30.30
CA ALA A 73 3.13 -12.91 -30.26
C ALA A 73 2.36 -12.78 -28.95
N GLU A 74 3.08 -12.72 -27.82
CA GLU A 74 2.48 -12.51 -26.50
C GLU A 74 1.96 -11.07 -26.35
N GLN A 75 2.68 -10.08 -26.88
CA GLN A 75 2.23 -8.68 -26.92
C GLN A 75 0.90 -8.54 -27.67
N ALA A 76 0.84 -9.05 -28.89
CA ALA A 76 -0.34 -8.93 -29.76
C ALA A 76 -1.59 -9.52 -29.07
N VAL A 77 -1.45 -10.68 -28.43
CA VAL A 77 -2.56 -11.31 -27.70
C VAL A 77 -2.95 -10.47 -26.48
N LEU A 78 -1.98 -10.00 -25.69
CA LEU A 78 -2.26 -9.16 -24.52
C LEU A 78 -2.97 -7.86 -24.88
N GLU A 79 -2.52 -7.19 -25.95
CA GLU A 79 -3.14 -5.96 -26.45
C GLU A 79 -4.57 -6.16 -26.92
N GLN A 80 -4.89 -7.36 -27.45
CA GLN A 80 -6.21 -7.69 -27.94
C GLN A 80 -7.21 -7.97 -26.81
N ILE A 81 -6.82 -8.74 -25.81
CA ILE A 81 -7.77 -9.30 -24.82
C ILE A 81 -7.77 -8.61 -23.47
N LEU A 82 -6.71 -7.84 -23.15
CA LEU A 82 -6.52 -7.27 -21.81
C LEU A 82 -7.28 -5.95 -21.64
N THR A 83 -8.10 -5.89 -20.62
CA THR A 83 -8.71 -4.65 -20.12
C THR A 83 -8.18 -4.34 -18.74
N VAL A 84 -7.65 -3.13 -18.54
CA VAL A 84 -7.16 -2.67 -17.23
C VAL A 84 -8.03 -1.52 -16.74
N ILE A 85 -8.56 -1.62 -15.53
CA ILE A 85 -9.47 -0.62 -14.92
C ILE A 85 -9.14 -0.42 -13.44
N ASN A 86 -9.46 0.75 -12.90
CA ASN A 86 -9.32 0.99 -11.47
C ASN A 86 -10.56 0.57 -10.69
N TYR A 87 -10.36 0.31 -9.39
CA TYR A 87 -11.39 -0.10 -8.45
C TYR A 87 -12.56 0.86 -8.35
N GLU A 88 -12.32 2.17 -8.41
CA GLU A 88 -13.34 3.21 -8.27
C GLU A 88 -14.24 3.31 -9.50
N SER A 89 -13.78 2.85 -10.66
CA SER A 89 -14.48 2.96 -11.93
C SER A 89 -15.21 1.70 -12.37
N VAL A 90 -14.73 0.50 -11.96
CA VAL A 90 -15.23 -0.79 -12.47
C VAL A 90 -16.73 -1.02 -12.19
N TRP A 91 -17.24 -0.55 -11.06
CA TRP A 91 -18.61 -0.76 -10.62
C TRP A 91 -19.60 0.32 -11.08
N ARG A 92 -19.12 1.39 -11.74
CA ARG A 92 -19.99 2.48 -12.21
C ARG A 92 -20.84 2.01 -13.36
N LYS A 93 -22.16 2.24 -13.27
CA LYS A 93 -23.13 1.86 -14.30
C LYS A 93 -22.76 2.42 -15.69
N GLY A 94 -23.09 1.68 -16.75
CA GLY A 94 -22.91 2.10 -18.14
C GLY A 94 -21.51 1.94 -18.70
N ARG A 95 -20.54 1.39 -17.95
CA ARG A 95 -19.16 1.18 -18.43
C ARG A 95 -18.90 -0.20 -19.05
N GLY A 96 -19.89 -1.08 -19.13
CA GLY A 96 -19.79 -2.37 -19.83
C GLY A 96 -18.96 -3.45 -19.12
N TYR A 97 -18.58 -3.24 -17.85
CA TYR A 97 -17.77 -4.23 -17.10
C TYR A 97 -18.61 -5.33 -16.44
N ASP A 98 -19.96 -5.15 -16.33
CA ASP A 98 -20.87 -6.17 -15.80
C ASP A 98 -21.20 -7.21 -16.88
N ARG A 99 -20.18 -7.95 -17.31
CA ARG A 99 -20.29 -9.06 -18.26
C ARG A 99 -19.47 -10.26 -17.76
N ALA A 100 -19.58 -11.37 -18.41
CA ALA A 100 -18.65 -12.48 -18.18
C ALA A 100 -17.25 -12.13 -18.71
N TRP A 101 -16.25 -12.48 -17.93
CA TRP A 101 -14.84 -12.40 -18.26
C TRP A 101 -14.25 -13.78 -18.07
N ASP A 102 -13.38 -14.22 -18.97
CA ASP A 102 -12.75 -15.53 -18.80
C ASP A 102 -11.74 -15.52 -17.66
N CYS A 103 -10.98 -14.43 -17.55
CA CYS A 103 -9.98 -14.25 -16.51
C CYS A 103 -10.15 -12.89 -15.81
N ILE A 104 -10.11 -12.86 -14.47
CA ILE A 104 -10.08 -11.63 -13.69
C ILE A 104 -8.89 -11.68 -12.72
N ILE A 105 -8.08 -10.62 -12.73
CA ILE A 105 -7.00 -10.42 -11.77
C ILE A 105 -7.29 -9.17 -10.93
N LEU A 106 -7.19 -9.31 -9.61
CA LEU A 106 -7.20 -8.18 -8.67
C LEU A 106 -5.78 -7.85 -8.23
N ASP A 107 -5.27 -6.71 -8.66
CA ASP A 107 -4.01 -6.18 -8.16
C ASP A 107 -4.25 -5.32 -6.93
N GLU A 108 -3.47 -5.51 -5.87
CA GLU A 108 -3.72 -4.97 -4.53
C GLU A 108 -5.12 -5.35 -3.99
N SER A 109 -5.38 -6.65 -3.97
CA SER A 109 -6.69 -7.24 -3.63
C SER A 109 -7.22 -6.86 -2.24
N HIS A 110 -6.38 -6.37 -1.32
CA HIS A 110 -6.83 -5.81 -0.04
C HIS A 110 -7.84 -4.64 -0.21
N LYS A 111 -7.94 -4.06 -1.42
CA LYS A 111 -8.94 -3.02 -1.76
C LYS A 111 -10.38 -3.53 -1.67
N ILE A 112 -10.62 -4.84 -1.70
CA ILE A 112 -11.95 -5.42 -1.52
C ILE A 112 -12.18 -5.99 -0.11
N LYS A 113 -11.30 -5.77 0.85
CA LYS A 113 -11.40 -6.30 2.21
C LYS A 113 -12.74 -5.99 2.89
N ASN A 114 -13.29 -4.82 2.66
CA ASN A 114 -14.63 -4.47 3.15
C ASN A 114 -15.70 -4.93 2.15
N ARG A 115 -16.29 -6.10 2.42
CA ARG A 115 -17.31 -6.76 1.60
C ARG A 115 -18.59 -5.94 1.36
N THR A 116 -18.88 -4.95 2.23
CA THR A 116 -20.14 -4.18 2.18
C THR A 116 -20.08 -2.98 1.25
N THR A 117 -18.91 -2.60 0.78
CA THR A 117 -18.79 -1.49 -0.17
C THR A 117 -19.42 -1.85 -1.53
N LYS A 118 -19.95 -0.85 -2.24
CA LYS A 118 -20.50 -1.03 -3.60
C LYS A 118 -19.46 -1.67 -4.54
N GLN A 119 -18.23 -1.23 -4.45
CA GLN A 119 -17.08 -1.76 -5.18
C GLN A 119 -16.87 -3.25 -4.93
N SER A 120 -16.69 -3.65 -3.67
CA SER A 120 -16.44 -5.05 -3.30
C SER A 120 -17.63 -5.94 -3.67
N SER A 121 -18.86 -5.50 -3.38
CA SER A 121 -20.06 -6.25 -3.74
C SER A 121 -20.19 -6.48 -5.25
N PHE A 122 -19.83 -5.48 -6.08
CA PHE A 122 -19.82 -5.62 -7.53
C PHE A 122 -18.77 -6.63 -7.99
N ILE A 123 -17.53 -6.50 -7.50
CA ILE A 123 -16.40 -7.38 -7.88
C ILE A 123 -16.68 -8.83 -7.45
N LEU A 124 -17.23 -9.05 -6.27
CA LEU A 124 -17.62 -10.39 -5.81
C LEU A 124 -18.71 -11.03 -6.69
N LYS A 125 -19.68 -10.25 -7.17
CA LYS A 125 -20.67 -10.74 -8.13
C LYS A 125 -20.07 -11.03 -9.50
N LEU A 126 -19.09 -10.22 -9.91
CA LEU A 126 -18.38 -10.42 -11.17
C LEU A 126 -17.57 -11.72 -11.15
N ALA A 127 -17.00 -12.07 -9.99
CA ALA A 127 -16.25 -13.31 -9.79
C ALA A 127 -17.07 -14.59 -10.09
N LEU A 128 -18.39 -14.56 -9.83
CA LEU A 128 -19.30 -15.69 -10.17
C LEU A 128 -19.38 -15.97 -11.69
N LYS A 129 -19.02 -14.98 -12.51
CA LYS A 129 -19.11 -15.06 -13.98
C LYS A 129 -17.76 -15.37 -14.63
N ALA A 130 -16.67 -15.45 -13.85
CA ALA A 130 -15.32 -15.68 -14.35
C ALA A 130 -14.88 -17.11 -14.09
N LYS A 131 -14.14 -17.71 -15.05
CA LYS A 131 -13.52 -19.01 -14.86
C LYS A 131 -12.22 -18.90 -14.08
N TYR A 132 -11.32 -18.02 -14.50
CA TYR A 132 -10.01 -17.83 -13.89
C TYR A 132 -9.99 -16.59 -13.02
N ARG A 133 -9.59 -16.73 -11.76
CA ARG A 133 -9.62 -15.65 -10.75
C ARG A 133 -8.32 -15.64 -9.96
N TYR A 134 -7.60 -14.53 -10.00
CA TYR A 134 -6.33 -14.40 -9.29
C TYR A 134 -6.29 -13.11 -8.48
N ILE A 135 -5.62 -13.16 -7.34
CA ILE A 135 -5.38 -11.99 -6.51
C ILE A 135 -3.89 -11.80 -6.29
N LEU A 136 -3.45 -10.56 -6.39
CA LEU A 136 -2.07 -10.15 -6.23
C LEU A 136 -2.00 -9.08 -5.13
N THR A 137 -1.25 -9.32 -4.08
CA THR A 137 -0.97 -8.29 -3.05
C THR A 137 0.23 -8.69 -2.21
N GLY A 138 1.02 -7.71 -1.76
CA GLY A 138 2.06 -7.92 -0.76
C GLY A 138 1.54 -7.85 0.68
N THR A 139 0.35 -7.26 0.87
CA THR A 139 -0.25 -7.01 2.19
C THR A 139 -1.71 -7.51 2.21
N PRO A 140 -1.92 -8.84 2.25
CA PRO A 140 -3.27 -9.42 2.17
C PRO A 140 -4.14 -9.08 3.37
N ILE A 141 -3.51 -8.84 4.53
CA ILE A 141 -4.16 -8.50 5.79
C ILE A 141 -3.73 -7.10 6.19
N GLY A 142 -4.70 -6.24 6.48
CA GLY A 142 -4.44 -4.94 7.07
C GLY A 142 -4.67 -4.96 8.58
N ASN A 143 -3.75 -4.41 9.36
CA ASN A 143 -3.88 -4.28 10.81
C ASN A 143 -4.21 -5.61 11.55
N GLY A 144 -3.69 -6.74 11.07
CA GLY A 144 -3.87 -8.06 11.68
C GLY A 144 -5.29 -8.62 11.68
N ARG A 145 -6.16 -8.11 10.83
CA ARG A 145 -7.57 -8.47 10.76
C ARG A 145 -7.78 -9.64 9.80
N LEU A 146 -7.87 -10.86 10.32
CA LEU A 146 -8.08 -12.06 9.49
C LEU A 146 -9.34 -11.97 8.62
N GLU A 147 -10.37 -11.28 9.11
CA GLU A 147 -11.60 -11.09 8.36
C GLU A 147 -11.40 -10.30 7.05
N ASP A 148 -10.31 -9.56 6.89
CA ASP A 148 -9.96 -8.88 5.64
C ASP A 148 -9.72 -9.88 4.49
N LEU A 149 -9.39 -11.14 4.81
CA LEU A 149 -9.17 -12.21 3.82
C LEU A 149 -10.45 -12.83 3.29
N TRP A 150 -11.55 -12.81 4.05
CA TRP A 150 -12.78 -13.46 3.62
C TRP A 150 -13.25 -13.01 2.24
N SER A 151 -13.27 -11.70 1.98
CA SER A 151 -13.68 -11.16 0.68
C SER A 151 -12.74 -11.56 -0.44
N GLN A 152 -11.43 -11.63 -0.16
CA GLN A 152 -10.41 -12.01 -1.13
C GLN A 152 -10.57 -13.47 -1.54
N TYR A 153 -10.81 -14.37 -0.59
CA TYR A 153 -11.06 -15.79 -0.88
C TYR A 153 -12.46 -16.05 -1.41
N ALA A 154 -13.47 -15.22 -1.06
CA ALA A 154 -14.78 -15.28 -1.69
C ALA A 154 -14.74 -14.83 -3.17
N PHE A 155 -13.76 -14.00 -3.55
CA PHE A 155 -13.49 -13.69 -4.95
C PHE A 155 -12.81 -14.86 -5.67
N LEU A 156 -11.82 -15.51 -5.06
CA LEU A 156 -11.10 -16.66 -5.68
C LEU A 156 -12.01 -17.86 -5.90
N TYR A 157 -12.81 -18.22 -4.89
CA TYR A 157 -13.70 -19.38 -4.89
C TYR A 157 -15.11 -18.96 -4.50
N PRO A 158 -15.81 -18.27 -5.43
CA PRO A 158 -17.13 -17.74 -5.15
C PRO A 158 -18.22 -18.79 -5.28
N LYS A 159 -19.16 -18.80 -4.34
CA LYS A 159 -20.42 -19.53 -4.47
C LYS A 159 -21.60 -18.63 -4.15
N LEU A 160 -22.77 -19.00 -4.66
CA LEU A 160 -24.01 -18.28 -4.37
C LEU A 160 -24.80 -19.00 -3.26
N VAL A 161 -25.06 -18.30 -2.15
CA VAL A 161 -25.86 -18.82 -1.04
C VAL A 161 -26.98 -17.82 -0.75
N ARG A 162 -28.24 -18.24 -0.94
CA ARG A 162 -29.43 -17.40 -0.73
C ARG A 162 -29.33 -16.03 -1.40
N GLY A 163 -28.87 -16.00 -2.67
CA GLY A 163 -28.71 -14.76 -3.46
C GLY A 163 -27.53 -13.86 -3.07
N ARG A 164 -26.64 -14.30 -2.17
CA ARG A 164 -25.43 -13.58 -1.77
C ARG A 164 -24.18 -14.37 -2.10
N VAL A 165 -23.10 -13.66 -2.44
CA VAL A 165 -21.80 -14.29 -2.66
C VAL A 165 -21.22 -14.75 -1.32
N ALA A 166 -20.71 -15.96 -1.30
CA ALA A 166 -20.00 -16.60 -0.22
C ALA A 166 -18.67 -17.20 -0.75
N SER A 167 -17.79 -17.60 0.13
CA SER A 167 -16.60 -18.37 -0.23
C SER A 167 -16.91 -19.87 -0.22
N GLU A 168 -16.44 -20.61 -1.20
CA GLU A 168 -16.48 -22.08 -1.15
C GLU A 168 -15.64 -22.61 0.01
N LEU A 169 -14.50 -21.98 0.26
CA LEU A 169 -13.54 -22.40 1.30
C LEU A 169 -14.00 -22.01 2.73
N PHE A 170 -14.50 -20.80 2.89
CA PHE A 170 -14.82 -20.24 4.21
C PHE A 170 -16.33 -20.06 4.48
N GLY A 171 -17.18 -20.44 3.55
CA GLY A 171 -18.63 -20.30 3.70
C GLY A 171 -19.13 -18.86 3.60
N THR A 172 -20.31 -18.62 4.15
CA THR A 172 -20.89 -17.27 4.29
C THR A 172 -20.07 -16.45 5.30
N TRP A 173 -20.19 -15.12 5.24
CA TRP A 173 -19.56 -14.24 6.24
C TRP A 173 -19.91 -14.63 7.68
N SER A 174 -21.15 -14.96 7.97
CA SER A 174 -21.56 -15.37 9.32
C SER A 174 -20.90 -16.68 9.75
N GLN A 175 -20.78 -17.65 8.84
CA GLN A 175 -20.08 -18.91 9.11
C GLN A 175 -18.59 -18.67 9.39
N PHE A 176 -17.95 -17.81 8.60
CA PHE A 176 -16.56 -17.42 8.82
C PHE A 176 -16.35 -16.77 10.18
N ILE A 177 -17.15 -15.74 10.51
CA ILE A 177 -17.04 -15.04 11.79
C ILE A 177 -17.27 -16.00 12.96
N ASN A 178 -18.30 -16.82 12.92
CA ASN A 178 -18.60 -17.77 13.99
C ASN A 178 -17.52 -18.84 14.17
N LYS A 179 -16.80 -19.19 13.10
CA LYS A 179 -15.77 -20.22 13.12
C LYS A 179 -14.39 -19.69 13.56
N TYR A 180 -14.06 -18.48 13.15
CA TYR A 180 -12.68 -17.96 13.29
C TYR A 180 -12.56 -16.73 14.21
N CYS A 181 -13.68 -16.13 14.67
CA CYS A 181 -13.63 -14.91 15.45
C CYS A 181 -14.43 -15.02 16.74
N ILE A 182 -13.90 -14.46 17.83
CA ILE A 182 -14.68 -14.14 19.03
C ILE A 182 -14.97 -12.64 18.97
N LEU A 183 -16.24 -12.27 19.14
CA LEU A 183 -16.72 -10.90 19.02
C LEU A 183 -16.82 -10.22 20.39
N ASP A 184 -16.55 -8.93 20.44
CA ASP A 184 -16.81 -8.07 21.58
C ASP A 184 -18.30 -7.69 21.69
N GLN A 185 -18.65 -6.89 22.70
CA GLN A 185 -20.02 -6.37 22.91
C GLN A 185 -20.54 -5.49 21.76
N TYR A 186 -19.66 -5.01 20.85
CA TYR A 186 -19.98 -4.21 19.68
C TYR A 186 -19.96 -5.02 18.38
N TRP A 187 -19.96 -6.36 18.48
CA TRP A 187 -19.90 -7.29 17.35
C TRP A 187 -18.65 -7.13 16.47
N LYS A 188 -17.53 -6.69 17.06
CA LYS A 188 -16.23 -6.61 16.39
C LYS A 188 -15.34 -7.77 16.84
N PRO A 189 -14.59 -8.39 15.90
CA PRO A 189 -13.58 -9.39 16.28
C PRO A 189 -12.54 -8.76 17.22
N TYR A 190 -12.37 -9.36 18.39
CA TYR A 190 -11.31 -8.98 19.32
C TYR A 190 -10.29 -10.12 19.54
N ARG A 191 -10.66 -11.34 19.11
CA ARG A 191 -9.81 -12.52 19.20
C ARG A 191 -10.13 -13.49 18.09
N TYR A 192 -9.10 -14.19 17.59
CA TYR A 192 -9.25 -15.21 16.56
C TYR A 192 -9.06 -16.61 17.16
N ILE A 193 -9.78 -17.59 16.61
CA ILE A 193 -9.75 -19.00 16.99
C ILE A 193 -9.64 -19.86 15.74
N ASN A 194 -9.29 -21.14 15.89
CA ASN A 194 -9.09 -22.09 14.79
C ASN A 194 -8.11 -21.59 13.72
N VAL A 195 -7.09 -20.91 14.19
CA VAL A 195 -6.15 -20.17 13.33
C VAL A 195 -5.29 -21.13 12.51
N ASP A 196 -4.92 -22.27 13.08
CA ASP A 196 -4.11 -23.30 12.39
C ASP A 196 -4.84 -23.85 11.17
N GLU A 197 -6.12 -24.22 11.33
CA GLU A 197 -6.97 -24.65 10.21
C GLU A 197 -7.12 -23.57 9.14
N PHE A 198 -7.27 -22.31 9.58
CA PHE A 198 -7.35 -21.17 8.65
C PHE A 198 -6.05 -21.02 7.86
N GLN A 199 -4.90 -21.16 8.52
CA GLN A 199 -3.58 -21.09 7.90
C GLN A 199 -3.38 -22.22 6.87
N GLU A 200 -3.72 -23.45 7.24
CA GLU A 200 -3.64 -24.60 6.32
C GLU A 200 -4.45 -24.38 5.04
N ILE A 201 -5.67 -23.86 5.16
CA ILE A 201 -6.51 -23.55 4.00
C ILE A 201 -5.84 -22.43 3.16
N MET A 202 -5.32 -21.39 3.81
CA MET A 202 -4.62 -20.32 3.09
C MET A 202 -3.42 -20.85 2.29
N ASP A 203 -2.57 -21.65 2.93
CA ASP A 203 -1.32 -22.13 2.36
C ASP A 203 -1.56 -23.04 1.13
N MET A 204 -2.70 -23.75 1.09
CA MET A 204 -3.09 -24.53 -0.11
C MET A 204 -3.40 -23.65 -1.33
N TYR A 205 -3.86 -22.42 -1.13
CA TYR A 205 -4.37 -21.56 -2.21
C TYR A 205 -3.61 -20.25 -2.36
N CYS A 206 -2.42 -20.14 -1.76
CA CYS A 206 -1.55 -19.00 -1.97
C CYS A 206 -0.09 -19.43 -2.17
N HIS A 207 0.67 -18.58 -2.84
CA HIS A 207 2.13 -18.62 -2.85
C HIS A 207 2.64 -17.31 -2.26
N ARG A 208 3.34 -17.44 -1.13
CA ARG A 208 3.94 -16.29 -0.44
C ARG A 208 5.43 -16.28 -0.71
N VAL A 209 5.97 -15.10 -0.98
CA VAL A 209 7.40 -14.88 -1.17
C VAL A 209 7.77 -13.53 -0.59
N THR A 210 8.78 -13.52 0.27
CA THR A 210 9.39 -12.29 0.80
C THR A 210 10.53 -11.82 -0.11
N LYS A 211 10.96 -10.58 0.05
CA LYS A 211 12.12 -10.06 -0.69
C LYS A 211 13.41 -10.75 -0.28
N GLU A 212 13.54 -11.07 1.00
CA GLU A 212 14.71 -11.78 1.56
C GLU A 212 14.86 -13.16 0.95
N GLU A 213 13.74 -13.87 0.69
CA GLU A 213 13.76 -15.18 0.02
C GLU A 213 14.05 -15.09 -1.49
N ALA A 214 13.61 -14.02 -2.13
CA ALA A 214 13.58 -13.92 -3.59
C ALA A 214 14.75 -13.15 -4.21
N LEU A 215 15.34 -12.22 -3.48
CA LEU A 215 16.30 -11.26 -3.97
C LEU A 215 17.46 -11.11 -2.99
N ASP A 216 18.67 -11.03 -3.53
CA ASP A 216 19.85 -10.59 -2.79
C ASP A 216 19.85 -9.06 -2.77
N LEU A 217 19.16 -8.49 -1.77
CA LEU A 217 19.08 -7.04 -1.59
C LEU A 217 19.96 -6.61 -0.40
N PRO A 218 20.57 -5.42 -0.45
CA PRO A 218 21.24 -4.85 0.70
C PRO A 218 20.30 -4.72 1.91
N ASP A 219 20.86 -4.81 3.12
CA ASP A 219 20.09 -4.65 4.36
C ASP A 219 19.36 -3.30 4.43
N LYS A 220 18.23 -3.28 5.09
CA LYS A 220 17.60 -2.05 5.58
C LYS A 220 18.32 -1.64 6.87
N LEU A 221 18.73 -0.39 6.96
CA LEU A 221 19.21 0.16 8.21
C LEU A 221 18.04 0.41 9.17
N PRO A 222 18.28 0.40 10.49
CA PRO A 222 17.26 0.83 11.45
C PRO A 222 16.76 2.22 11.13
N ASP A 223 15.47 2.47 11.44
CA ASP A 223 14.88 3.80 11.27
C ASP A 223 15.58 4.81 12.16
N GLU A 224 15.89 5.97 11.60
CA GLU A 224 16.45 7.11 12.31
C GLU A 224 15.34 8.12 12.60
N ILE A 225 15.20 8.51 13.88
CA ILE A 225 14.26 9.55 14.29
C ILE A 225 15.02 10.85 14.46
N TYR A 226 14.61 11.86 13.70
CA TYR A 226 15.07 13.22 13.84
C TYR A 226 14.07 13.99 14.72
N ASP A 227 14.47 14.28 15.95
CA ASP A 227 13.64 14.94 16.94
C ASP A 227 13.48 16.42 16.62
N ILE A 228 12.27 16.85 16.34
CA ILE A 228 11.92 18.23 15.98
C ILE A 228 11.25 18.93 17.17
N GLU A 229 11.73 20.11 17.53
CA GLU A 229 11.11 20.90 18.60
C GLU A 229 9.78 21.51 18.14
N LEU A 230 8.73 21.33 18.94
CA LEU A 230 7.45 22.02 18.74
C LEU A 230 7.56 23.49 19.11
N LYS A 231 7.48 24.41 18.13
CA LYS A 231 7.59 25.86 18.37
C LYS A 231 6.26 26.49 18.79
N GLU A 232 5.18 26.15 18.13
CA GLU A 232 3.84 26.73 18.38
C GLU A 232 3.12 26.04 19.54
N LYS A 233 3.78 25.94 20.72
CA LYS A 233 3.28 25.18 21.89
C LYS A 233 1.92 25.66 22.38
N LYS A 234 1.66 27.02 22.38
CA LYS A 234 0.38 27.59 22.81
C LYS A 234 -0.75 27.15 21.89
N LEU A 235 -0.61 27.44 20.60
CA LEU A 235 -1.60 27.06 19.58
C LEU A 235 -1.86 25.54 19.56
N TYR A 236 -0.79 24.75 19.60
CA TYR A 236 -0.90 23.29 19.64
C TYR A 236 -1.71 22.80 20.83
N LYS A 237 -1.46 23.36 22.04
CA LYS A 237 -2.17 23.01 23.28
C LYS A 237 -3.65 23.41 23.21
N GLU A 238 -3.98 24.58 22.68
CA GLU A 238 -5.36 25.05 22.48
C GLU A 238 -6.11 24.07 21.57
N LEU A 239 -5.56 23.77 20.40
CA LEU A 239 -6.18 22.82 19.44
C LEU A 239 -6.28 21.41 20.02
N HIS A 240 -5.25 20.94 20.74
CA HIS A 240 -5.22 19.59 21.30
C HIS A 240 -6.23 19.42 22.44
N LYS A 241 -6.33 20.40 23.37
CA LYS A 241 -7.18 20.31 24.55
C LYS A 241 -8.62 20.71 24.25
N ASP A 242 -8.78 21.89 23.66
CA ASP A 242 -10.08 22.56 23.56
C ASP A 242 -10.71 22.36 22.16
N GLY A 243 -9.93 21.94 21.16
CA GLY A 243 -10.37 21.82 19.78
C GLY A 243 -10.69 23.15 19.12
N ALA A 244 -10.22 24.25 19.71
CA ALA A 244 -10.53 25.60 19.26
C ALA A 244 -9.31 26.52 19.38
N SER A 245 -9.28 27.60 18.60
CA SER A 245 -8.35 28.71 18.78
C SER A 245 -9.03 30.00 18.39
N LEU A 246 -9.08 30.94 19.32
CA LEU A 246 -9.66 32.28 19.10
C LEU A 246 -8.77 33.12 18.17
N ASP A 247 -7.45 32.99 18.30
CA ASP A 247 -6.49 33.72 17.48
C ASP A 247 -6.65 33.45 15.98
N TYR A 248 -7.18 32.27 15.64
CA TYR A 248 -7.34 31.80 14.23
C TYR A 248 -8.81 31.54 13.84
N ASP A 249 -9.78 31.89 14.70
CA ASP A 249 -11.20 31.65 14.48
C ASP A 249 -11.50 30.20 14.06
N LEU A 250 -11.00 29.25 14.86
CA LEU A 250 -11.14 27.83 14.60
C LEU A 250 -11.97 27.15 15.69
N LEU A 251 -12.94 26.32 15.26
CA LEU A 251 -13.69 25.41 16.10
C LEU A 251 -13.72 24.02 15.44
N LEU A 252 -13.07 23.04 16.06
CA LEU A 252 -12.83 21.71 15.49
C LEU A 252 -13.60 20.64 16.28
N GLU A 253 -14.86 20.49 15.97
CA GLU A 253 -15.71 19.45 16.59
C GLU A 253 -15.35 18.03 16.14
N ASN A 254 -14.86 17.89 14.91
CA ASN A 254 -14.49 16.59 14.34
C ASN A 254 -13.05 16.19 14.74
N PRO A 255 -12.85 15.00 15.38
CA PRO A 255 -11.53 14.53 15.78
C PRO A 255 -10.51 14.42 14.62
N LEU A 256 -10.98 14.04 13.41
CA LEU A 256 -10.11 13.98 12.22
C LEU A 256 -9.67 15.36 11.74
N ALA A 257 -10.57 16.35 11.81
CA ALA A 257 -10.22 17.74 11.52
C ALA A 257 -9.18 18.25 12.53
N ARG A 258 -9.38 17.97 13.81
CA ARG A 258 -8.43 18.30 14.89
C ARG A 258 -7.07 17.67 14.65
N LEU A 259 -7.01 16.35 14.40
CA LEU A 259 -5.77 15.65 14.08
C LEU A 259 -5.05 16.28 12.88
N THR A 260 -5.80 16.63 11.84
CA THR A 260 -5.23 17.27 10.64
C THR A 260 -4.60 18.64 10.98
N LYS A 261 -5.26 19.46 11.81
CA LYS A 261 -4.74 20.77 12.21
C LYS A 261 -3.51 20.64 13.11
N LEU A 262 -3.53 19.72 14.08
CA LEU A 262 -2.36 19.45 14.94
C LEU A 262 -1.13 19.07 14.11
N ARG A 263 -1.30 18.20 13.10
CA ARG A 263 -0.21 17.81 12.18
C ARG A 263 0.25 18.98 11.32
N GLN A 264 -0.65 19.87 10.87
CA GLN A 264 -0.29 21.08 10.13
C GLN A 264 0.56 22.03 11.01
N VAL A 265 0.21 22.22 12.29
CA VAL A 265 1.00 23.02 13.23
C VAL A 265 2.42 22.44 13.39
N CYS A 266 2.56 21.12 13.53
CA CYS A 266 3.87 20.46 13.56
C CYS A 266 4.68 20.72 12.28
N SER A 267 4.02 20.85 11.12
CA SER A 267 4.66 21.12 9.82
C SER A 267 4.90 22.60 9.52
N GLY A 268 4.55 23.50 10.46
CA GLY A 268 4.82 24.95 10.33
C GLY A 268 3.81 25.73 9.49
N PHE A 269 2.58 25.27 9.42
CA PHE A 269 1.51 26.00 8.76
C PHE A 269 0.13 25.64 9.32
N LEU A 270 -0.86 26.45 8.99
CA LEU A 270 -2.26 26.20 9.33
C LEU A 270 -3.15 26.60 8.15
N THR A 271 -3.98 25.71 7.65
CA THR A 271 -5.00 26.05 6.65
C THR A 271 -6.29 26.44 7.36
N LEU A 272 -6.80 27.63 7.13
CA LEU A 272 -8.05 28.13 7.70
C LEU A 272 -9.27 27.57 6.93
N GLU A 273 -10.48 27.80 7.45
CA GLU A 273 -11.73 27.30 6.82
C GLU A 273 -11.99 27.93 5.44
N ASP A 274 -11.59 29.18 5.25
CA ASP A 274 -11.67 29.89 3.98
C ASP A 274 -10.59 29.48 2.96
N GLY A 275 -9.75 28.51 3.31
CA GLY A 275 -8.67 27.98 2.47
C GLY A 275 -7.37 28.79 2.51
N ARG A 276 -7.31 29.92 3.23
CA ARG A 276 -6.05 30.64 3.45
C ARG A 276 -5.09 29.77 4.25
N VAL A 277 -3.80 29.88 3.93
CA VAL A 277 -2.72 29.22 4.64
C VAL A 277 -1.94 30.26 5.43
N VAL A 278 -1.83 30.04 6.73
CA VAL A 278 -1.02 30.84 7.64
C VAL A 278 0.31 30.12 7.86
N GLU A 279 1.42 30.83 7.63
CA GLU A 279 2.75 30.33 7.96
C GLU A 279 2.97 30.39 9.46
N LEU A 280 3.50 29.30 10.02
CA LEU A 280 3.81 29.15 11.44
C LEU A 280 5.29 28.83 11.64
N LYS A 281 5.78 28.95 12.85
CA LYS A 281 7.15 28.59 13.19
C LYS A 281 7.29 27.05 13.26
N SER A 282 8.25 26.50 12.54
CA SER A 282 8.62 25.08 12.61
C SER A 282 10.11 24.91 12.40
N GLU A 283 10.69 23.95 13.10
CA GLU A 283 12.11 23.59 12.92
C GLU A 283 12.32 22.55 11.81
N LYS A 284 11.26 22.00 11.20
CA LYS A 284 11.40 20.95 10.18
C LYS A 284 12.18 21.41 8.95
N LEU A 285 11.93 22.64 8.46
CA LEU A 285 12.70 23.18 7.32
C LEU A 285 14.16 23.40 7.68
N LYS A 286 14.44 23.88 8.91
CA LYS A 286 15.80 24.05 9.39
C LYS A 286 16.51 22.71 9.55
N ALA A 287 15.84 21.73 10.14
CA ALA A 287 16.37 20.38 10.25
C ALA A 287 16.70 19.76 8.87
N LEU A 288 15.85 20.03 7.87
CA LEU A 288 16.14 19.61 6.49
C LEU A 288 17.33 20.37 5.89
N GLU A 289 17.44 21.69 6.14
CA GLU A 289 18.59 22.51 5.70
C GLU A 289 19.90 21.98 6.34
N ASP A 290 19.89 21.73 7.65
CA ASP A 290 21.03 21.19 8.40
C ASP A 290 21.39 19.77 7.91
N PHE A 291 20.40 18.92 7.60
CA PHE A 291 20.64 17.58 7.06
C PHE A 291 21.26 17.63 5.66
N LEU A 292 20.86 18.58 4.83
CA LEU A 292 21.34 18.71 3.45
C LEU A 292 22.73 19.34 3.36
N ASP A 293 23.26 19.88 4.46
CA ASP A 293 24.61 20.43 4.48
C ASP A 293 25.64 19.31 4.20
N GLY A 294 26.41 19.48 3.14
CA GLY A 294 27.36 18.47 2.67
C GLY A 294 26.74 17.19 2.07
N TRP A 295 25.41 17.14 1.87
CA TRP A 295 24.77 15.96 1.29
C TRP A 295 25.04 15.85 -0.21
N GLU A 296 25.62 14.72 -0.62
CA GLU A 296 26.03 14.51 -2.02
C GLU A 296 25.24 13.46 -2.78
N LYS A 297 24.49 12.59 -2.12
CA LYS A 297 23.75 11.48 -2.73
C LYS A 297 22.37 11.90 -3.25
N LYS A 298 21.75 11.01 -4.01
CA LYS A 298 20.32 11.15 -4.34
C LYS A 298 19.46 10.93 -3.11
N LEU A 299 18.37 11.67 -2.98
CA LEU A 299 17.50 11.69 -1.83
C LEU A 299 16.04 11.71 -2.24
N VAL A 300 15.22 10.92 -1.55
CA VAL A 300 13.76 10.95 -1.65
C VAL A 300 13.18 11.64 -0.43
N ILE A 301 12.27 12.60 -0.62
CA ILE A 301 11.57 13.27 0.49
C ILE A 301 10.08 13.01 0.32
N PHE A 302 9.45 12.34 1.29
CA PHE A 302 8.01 12.17 1.33
C PHE A 302 7.35 13.25 2.17
N CYS A 303 6.35 13.92 1.57
CA CYS A 303 5.52 14.91 2.23
C CYS A 303 4.04 14.53 2.14
N GLU A 304 3.30 14.81 3.21
CA GLU A 304 1.84 14.65 3.23
C GLU A 304 1.13 15.85 2.59
N TYR A 305 1.59 17.05 2.90
CA TYR A 305 0.91 18.29 2.55
C TYR A 305 1.54 19.00 1.36
N LYS A 306 0.67 19.58 0.50
CA LYS A 306 1.13 20.41 -0.63
C LYS A 306 1.91 21.65 -0.18
N HIS A 307 1.58 22.20 1.01
CA HIS A 307 2.31 23.31 1.56
C HIS A 307 3.75 22.90 1.86
N SER A 308 3.95 21.77 2.53
CA SER A 308 5.29 21.23 2.84
C SER A 308 6.10 20.94 1.57
N ILE A 309 5.46 20.36 0.52
CA ILE A 309 6.11 20.18 -0.79
C ILE A 309 6.64 21.50 -1.34
N ARG A 310 5.83 22.58 -1.30
CA ARG A 310 6.25 23.91 -1.79
C ARG A 310 7.37 24.53 -0.96
N SER A 311 7.26 24.42 0.36
CA SER A 311 8.27 24.98 1.30
C SER A 311 9.60 24.24 1.16
N THR A 312 9.57 22.92 1.06
CA THR A 312 10.74 22.07 0.78
C THR A 312 11.34 22.41 -0.58
N SER A 313 10.53 22.55 -1.64
CA SER A 313 11.02 22.93 -2.97
C SER A 313 11.72 24.29 -2.97
N LYS A 314 11.15 25.29 -2.31
CA LYS A 314 11.79 26.61 -2.15
C LYS A 314 13.14 26.54 -1.41
N LEU A 315 13.22 25.70 -0.38
CA LEU A 315 14.47 25.47 0.34
C LEU A 315 15.53 24.86 -0.57
N LEU A 316 15.16 23.82 -1.34
CA LEU A 316 16.07 23.16 -2.28
C LEU A 316 16.54 24.11 -3.39
N GLU A 317 15.68 25.00 -3.89
CA GLU A 317 16.05 26.07 -4.83
C GLU A 317 17.08 27.02 -4.22
N LYS A 318 16.84 27.49 -2.98
CA LYS A 318 17.79 28.33 -2.22
C LYS A 318 19.15 27.65 -2.06
N LEU A 319 19.16 26.36 -1.76
CA LEU A 319 20.37 25.56 -1.58
C LEU A 319 20.97 25.06 -2.91
N LYS A 320 20.37 25.42 -4.07
CA LYS A 320 20.79 25.03 -5.42
C LYS A 320 20.78 23.51 -5.67
N PHE A 321 19.93 22.77 -4.97
CA PHE A 321 19.68 21.37 -5.29
C PHE A 321 18.71 21.27 -6.46
N LYS A 322 19.16 20.68 -7.57
CA LYS A 322 18.26 20.33 -8.69
C LYS A 322 17.34 19.21 -8.24
N HIS A 323 16.04 19.45 -8.34
CA HIS A 323 15.03 18.51 -7.85
C HIS A 323 13.83 18.42 -8.77
N VAL A 324 13.03 17.38 -8.57
CA VAL A 324 11.73 17.17 -9.24
C VAL A 324 10.66 16.88 -8.17
N ILE A 325 9.41 17.18 -8.54
CA ILE A 325 8.26 16.98 -7.65
C ILE A 325 7.33 15.95 -8.29
N LEU A 326 6.83 15.02 -7.49
CA LEU A 326 5.80 14.07 -7.86
C LEU A 326 4.59 14.21 -6.95
N ASP A 327 3.59 14.98 -7.40
CA ASP A 327 2.33 15.18 -6.68
C ASP A 327 1.12 14.79 -7.55
N GLY A 328 -0.10 14.83 -6.94
CA GLY A 328 -1.34 14.47 -7.62
C GLY A 328 -1.78 15.42 -8.75
N LYS A 329 -1.19 16.62 -8.86
CA LYS A 329 -1.53 17.63 -9.89
C LYS A 329 -0.67 17.54 -11.13
N GLN A 330 0.46 16.88 -11.06
CA GLN A 330 1.43 16.84 -12.14
C GLN A 330 0.89 16.09 -13.36
N ARG A 331 0.91 16.76 -14.54
CA ARG A 331 0.50 16.16 -15.81
C ARG A 331 1.49 15.07 -16.26
N ASN A 332 2.78 15.33 -16.10
CA ASN A 332 3.83 14.35 -16.40
C ASN A 332 4.12 13.51 -15.15
N LYS A 333 3.60 12.29 -15.10
CA LYS A 333 3.83 11.34 -14.02
C LYS A 333 5.17 10.60 -14.15
N ASP A 334 5.91 10.82 -15.23
CA ASP A 334 7.17 10.13 -15.51
C ASP A 334 8.42 10.91 -15.03
N VAL A 335 8.24 11.99 -14.24
CA VAL A 335 9.36 12.77 -13.66
C VAL A 335 10.32 11.92 -12.82
N TRP A 336 9.81 10.86 -12.21
CA TRP A 336 10.64 9.90 -11.46
C TRP A 336 11.67 9.19 -12.34
N LYS A 337 11.40 9.00 -13.64
CA LYS A 337 12.36 8.44 -14.61
C LYS A 337 13.53 9.40 -14.83
N GLN A 338 13.26 10.71 -14.83
CA GLN A 338 14.32 11.72 -14.90
C GLN A 338 15.20 11.65 -13.65
N PHE A 339 14.58 11.53 -12.46
CA PHE A 339 15.34 11.34 -11.22
C PHE A 339 16.20 10.07 -11.26
N GLN A 340 15.72 8.97 -11.84
CA GLN A 340 16.48 7.72 -11.96
C GLN A 340 17.69 7.85 -12.90
N SER A 341 17.56 8.55 -14.04
CA SER A 341 18.55 8.56 -15.12
C SER A 341 19.46 9.79 -15.15
N ASP A 342 19.02 10.95 -14.63
CA ASP A 342 19.79 12.20 -14.61
C ASP A 342 20.51 12.39 -13.28
N GLU A 343 21.83 12.21 -13.29
CA GLU A 343 22.69 12.38 -12.11
C GLU A 343 22.66 13.81 -11.53
N SER A 344 22.33 14.82 -12.34
CA SER A 344 22.21 16.19 -11.87
C SER A 344 21.00 16.42 -10.98
N ILE A 345 19.97 15.59 -11.09
CA ILE A 345 18.77 15.67 -10.25
C ILE A 345 19.05 14.90 -8.94
N ARG A 346 19.28 15.66 -7.87
CA ARG A 346 19.70 15.13 -6.58
C ARG A 346 18.54 14.76 -5.67
N VAL A 347 17.41 15.43 -5.78
CA VAL A 347 16.27 15.23 -4.88
C VAL A 347 14.98 15.01 -5.66
N ILE A 348 14.15 14.09 -5.17
CA ILE A 348 12.75 13.97 -5.58
C ILE A 348 11.85 14.18 -4.37
N ILE A 349 10.89 15.11 -4.47
CA ILE A 349 9.85 15.32 -3.46
C ILE A 349 8.61 14.59 -3.91
N CYS A 350 8.12 13.67 -3.09
CA CYS A 350 6.96 12.84 -3.36
C CYS A 350 5.81 13.15 -2.39
N GLN A 351 4.60 13.34 -2.90
CA GLN A 351 3.40 13.21 -2.07
C GLN A 351 3.11 11.72 -1.89
N TYR A 352 2.77 11.27 -0.66
CA TYR A 352 2.54 9.85 -0.37
C TYR A 352 1.59 9.16 -1.34
N GLN A 353 0.45 9.77 -1.65
CA GLN A 353 -0.55 9.19 -2.56
C GLN A 353 -0.03 8.98 -4.00
N SER A 354 0.97 9.76 -4.42
CA SER A 354 1.54 9.69 -5.77
C SER A 354 2.85 8.93 -5.83
N GLY A 355 3.66 9.00 -4.77
CA GLY A 355 4.99 8.42 -4.72
C GLY A 355 5.05 7.00 -4.14
N ALA A 356 4.04 6.59 -3.34
CA ALA A 356 4.05 5.28 -2.72
C ALA A 356 3.66 4.13 -3.67
N GLN A 357 3.19 4.40 -4.90
CA GLN A 357 2.69 3.35 -5.78
C GLN A 357 3.23 3.48 -7.23
N GLY A 358 3.67 2.36 -7.80
CA GLY A 358 3.92 2.19 -9.23
C GLY A 358 5.14 2.90 -9.82
N ILE A 359 6.09 3.37 -8.99
CA ILE A 359 7.32 4.04 -9.42
C ILE A 359 8.57 3.37 -8.82
N ASP A 360 9.71 3.63 -9.42
CA ASP A 360 11.01 3.09 -9.01
C ASP A 360 11.94 4.25 -8.62
N LEU A 361 12.48 4.20 -7.39
CA LEU A 361 13.35 5.26 -6.86
C LEU A 361 14.69 4.70 -6.32
N PHE A 362 15.12 3.53 -6.78
CA PHE A 362 16.32 2.84 -6.31
C PHE A 362 17.65 3.53 -6.68
N ALA A 363 17.62 4.63 -7.46
CA ALA A 363 18.78 5.50 -7.61
C ALA A 363 19.15 6.24 -6.30
N ALA A 364 18.20 6.34 -5.36
CA ALA A 364 18.47 6.80 -4.01
C ALA A 364 18.59 5.62 -3.04
N ASP A 365 19.38 5.79 -1.99
CA ASP A 365 19.49 4.86 -0.86
C ASP A 365 18.85 5.40 0.43
N THR A 366 18.32 6.64 0.41
CA THR A 366 17.82 7.33 1.60
C THR A 366 16.46 7.98 1.34
N ILE A 367 15.54 7.79 2.28
CA ILE A 367 14.24 8.47 2.33
C ILE A 367 14.17 9.34 3.58
N ILE A 368 13.72 10.59 3.42
CA ILE A 368 13.25 11.45 4.52
C ILE A 368 11.73 11.47 4.51
N TYR A 369 11.12 11.11 5.63
CA TYR A 369 9.70 11.31 5.91
C TYR A 369 9.51 12.63 6.63
N TYR A 370 9.18 13.68 5.87
CA TYR A 370 9.03 15.04 6.40
C TYR A 370 7.83 15.18 7.35
N GLU A 371 6.74 14.46 7.05
CA GLU A 371 5.63 14.19 7.99
C GLU A 371 5.31 12.70 7.98
N PRO A 372 4.85 12.11 9.12
CA PRO A 372 4.40 10.74 9.13
C PRO A 372 3.09 10.59 8.33
N THR A 373 2.93 9.50 7.57
CA THR A 373 1.62 9.09 7.02
C THR A 373 0.74 8.49 8.12
N LEU A 374 -0.57 8.42 7.90
CA LEU A 374 -1.51 7.73 8.81
C LEU A 374 -1.71 6.24 8.46
N SER A 375 -1.08 5.75 7.39
CA SER A 375 -1.28 4.40 6.86
C SER A 375 0.04 3.62 6.88
N SER A 376 0.10 2.55 7.65
CA SER A 376 1.22 1.61 7.68
C SER A 376 1.48 1.02 6.29
N THR A 377 0.43 0.61 5.58
CA THR A 377 0.55 0.13 4.19
C THR A 377 1.20 1.17 3.27
N THR A 378 0.86 2.45 3.41
CA THR A 378 1.45 3.53 2.61
C THR A 378 2.92 3.75 2.97
N LEU A 379 3.26 3.65 4.26
CA LEU A 379 4.64 3.75 4.72
C LEU A 379 5.49 2.62 4.12
N GLU A 380 5.06 1.37 4.25
CA GLU A 380 5.75 0.22 3.68
C GLU A 380 5.90 0.34 2.15
N GLN A 381 4.82 0.70 1.47
CA GLN A 381 4.87 0.94 0.03
C GLN A 381 5.89 2.02 -0.36
N SER A 382 6.05 3.06 0.44
CA SER A 382 7.04 4.11 0.19
C SER A 382 8.48 3.64 0.42
N ARG A 383 8.73 2.83 1.45
CA ARG A 383 10.04 2.19 1.72
C ARG A 383 10.48 1.32 0.55
N ASP A 384 9.53 0.58 -0.02
CA ASP A 384 9.73 -0.31 -1.16
C ASP A 384 10.04 0.41 -2.48
N ARG A 385 10.01 1.74 -2.50
CA ARG A 385 10.42 2.52 -3.69
C ARG A 385 11.93 2.55 -3.87
N ILE A 386 12.70 2.53 -2.80
CA ILE A 386 14.17 2.49 -2.84
C ILE A 386 14.70 1.08 -2.59
N HIS A 387 14.09 0.30 -1.67
CA HIS A 387 14.51 -1.07 -1.35
C HIS A 387 13.84 -2.08 -2.28
N ARG A 388 14.38 -2.20 -3.47
CA ARG A 388 13.86 -3.08 -4.53
C ARG A 388 14.96 -3.48 -5.51
N MET A 389 14.60 -4.36 -6.44
CA MET A 389 15.52 -4.84 -7.48
C MET A 389 16.25 -3.69 -8.19
N GLY A 390 17.56 -3.75 -8.22
CA GLY A 390 18.44 -2.70 -8.73
C GLY A 390 19.09 -1.86 -7.64
N GLN A 391 18.69 -1.98 -6.38
CA GLN A 391 19.35 -1.33 -5.25
C GLN A 391 20.64 -2.10 -4.89
N THR A 392 21.73 -1.36 -4.74
CA THR A 392 23.07 -1.90 -4.40
C THR A 392 23.61 -1.35 -3.08
N GLN A 393 22.91 -0.39 -2.48
CA GLN A 393 23.30 0.28 -1.24
C GLN A 393 22.33 -0.06 -0.11
N LYS A 394 22.81 -0.09 1.14
CA LYS A 394 21.95 -0.19 2.32
C LYS A 394 20.99 0.99 2.36
N CYS A 395 19.69 0.72 2.65
CA CYS A 395 18.66 1.74 2.63
C CYS A 395 18.46 2.36 4.01
N SER A 396 18.45 3.70 4.08
CA SER A 396 18.17 4.49 5.28
C SER A 396 16.80 5.14 5.23
N TYR A 397 16.11 5.17 6.36
CA TYR A 397 14.79 5.76 6.53
C TYR A 397 14.83 6.73 7.71
N ILE A 398 14.63 8.02 7.42
CA ILE A 398 14.77 9.11 8.39
C ILE A 398 13.41 9.75 8.60
N HIS A 399 12.96 9.79 9.85
CA HIS A 399 11.67 10.33 10.22
C HIS A 399 11.82 11.65 10.98
N PHE A 400 11.24 12.73 10.45
CA PHE A 400 11.16 14.02 11.15
C PHE A 400 9.92 14.01 12.05
N ILE A 401 10.14 13.84 13.34
CA ILE A 401 9.06 13.69 14.33
C ILE A 401 9.08 14.87 15.30
N THR A 402 7.98 15.63 15.34
CA THR A 402 7.82 16.73 16.29
C THR A 402 7.55 16.18 17.68
N LYS A 403 8.44 16.48 18.64
CA LYS A 403 8.37 16.04 20.04
C LYS A 403 7.14 16.56 20.75
N ASN A 404 6.61 15.75 21.67
CA ASN A 404 5.42 16.05 22.47
C ASN A 404 4.22 16.42 21.60
N SER A 405 4.02 15.69 20.52
CA SER A 405 2.94 15.93 19.56
C SER A 405 2.32 14.63 19.05
N VAL A 406 1.20 14.74 18.39
CA VAL A 406 0.51 13.61 17.72
C VAL A 406 1.38 12.86 16.71
N GLU A 407 2.51 13.42 16.27
CA GLU A 407 3.41 12.74 15.35
C GLU A 407 4.16 11.59 16.04
N GLU A 408 4.48 11.72 17.34
CA GLU A 408 5.03 10.59 18.13
C GLU A 408 4.02 9.46 18.23
N ASP A 409 2.76 9.75 18.58
CA ASP A 409 1.70 8.75 18.69
C ASP A 409 1.46 8.04 17.34
N ILE A 410 1.48 8.80 16.23
CA ILE A 410 1.33 8.24 14.88
C ILE A 410 2.51 7.34 14.56
N TYR A 411 3.75 7.78 14.82
CA TYR A 411 4.94 6.99 14.54
C TYR A 411 4.95 5.69 15.36
N GLU A 412 4.63 5.75 16.65
CA GLU A 412 4.52 4.56 17.50
C GLU A 412 3.46 3.59 16.99
N ALA A 413 2.32 4.09 16.52
CA ALA A 413 1.28 3.26 15.95
C ALA A 413 1.75 2.59 14.64
N LEU A 414 2.45 3.35 13.78
CA LEU A 414 3.02 2.83 12.54
C LEU A 414 4.09 1.76 12.83
N ALA A 415 4.97 1.97 13.81
CA ALA A 415 5.99 1.01 14.23
C ALA A 415 5.37 -0.29 14.76
N LYS A 416 4.27 -0.20 15.53
CA LYS A 416 3.52 -1.38 15.98
C LYS A 416 2.86 -2.14 14.82
N TYR A 417 2.48 -1.44 13.75
CA TYR A 417 1.89 -2.05 12.56
C TYR A 417 2.94 -2.58 11.57
N GLU A 418 4.16 -2.12 11.65
CA GLU A 418 5.30 -2.69 10.90
C GLU A 418 5.64 -4.10 11.32
N ASP A 419 5.71 -4.35 12.63
CA ASP A 419 5.82 -5.70 13.18
C ASP A 419 4.60 -6.58 12.85
N PHE A 420 3.46 -6.00 12.52
CA PHE A 420 2.21 -6.69 12.23
C PHE A 420 2.14 -7.28 10.82
N SER A 421 2.81 -6.69 9.82
CA SER A 421 2.66 -7.15 8.44
C SER A 421 3.39 -8.46 8.12
N GLU A 422 4.49 -8.80 8.80
CA GLU A 422 5.25 -10.03 8.54
C GLU A 422 5.54 -10.88 9.78
N LYS A 423 6.06 -10.28 10.83
CA LYS A 423 6.46 -10.98 12.04
C LYS A 423 5.27 -11.29 12.94
N LEU A 424 4.30 -10.42 13.01
CA LEU A 424 3.12 -10.59 13.85
C LEU A 424 2.10 -11.56 13.26
N PHE A 425 1.97 -11.70 11.94
CA PHE A 425 1.15 -12.78 11.42
C PHE A 425 1.72 -14.14 11.87
N THR A 426 3.03 -14.30 11.81
CA THR A 426 3.72 -15.52 12.26
C THR A 426 3.83 -15.60 13.78
N GLU A 427 4.19 -14.52 14.50
CA GLU A 427 4.37 -14.51 15.97
C GLU A 427 3.04 -14.37 16.72
N TYR A 428 2.08 -13.62 16.20
CA TYR A 428 0.72 -13.55 16.74
C TYR A 428 0.04 -14.91 16.59
N MET A 429 0.24 -15.59 15.48
CA MET A 429 -0.21 -16.95 15.24
C MET A 429 0.54 -17.96 16.14
N THR A 430 1.85 -17.80 16.36
CA THR A 430 2.68 -18.69 17.19
C THR A 430 2.54 -18.40 18.69
N ASN A 431 2.42 -17.15 19.13
CA ASN A 431 2.24 -16.79 20.54
C ASN A 431 0.82 -17.04 21.05
N PHE A 432 -0.16 -17.06 20.15
CA PHE A 432 -1.54 -17.41 20.49
C PHE A 432 -1.69 -18.88 20.85
N THR A 433 -0.97 -19.78 20.18
CA THR A 433 -0.89 -21.20 20.55
C THR A 433 -0.17 -21.42 21.88
N ARG A 434 0.85 -20.62 22.23
CA ARG A 434 1.59 -20.75 23.49
C ARG A 434 0.84 -20.26 24.73
N SER A 435 0.02 -19.23 24.64
CA SER A 435 -0.76 -18.72 25.78
C SER A 435 -1.92 -19.65 26.18
N TYR A 436 -2.30 -20.60 25.33
CA TYR A 436 -3.38 -21.56 25.57
C TYR A 436 -2.93 -22.92 26.09
N SER A 437 -1.68 -23.29 25.89
CA SER A 437 -1.12 -24.51 26.49
C SER A 437 -0.68 -24.34 27.96
N GLY A 438 -0.65 -23.10 28.48
CA GLY A 438 -0.25 -22.75 29.84
C GLY A 438 -1.38 -22.72 30.90
N GLY A 439 -2.64 -22.89 30.50
CA GLY A 439 -3.82 -22.75 31.36
C GLY A 439 -4.41 -24.05 31.95
N LYS A 440 -3.60 -25.11 32.10
CA LYS A 440 -3.98 -26.28 32.91
C LYS A 440 -2.82 -26.66 33.82
N LYS A 441 -2.67 -25.94 34.90
CA LYS A 441 -2.08 -26.46 36.16
C LYS A 441 -2.52 -25.53 37.29
N LYS A 442 -3.37 -26.09 38.12
CA LYS A 442 -3.92 -25.92 39.45
C LYS A 442 -5.27 -25.25 39.50
#